data_a14a10cb9bd360753eda7a0d693da5fc
#
_entry.id   a14a10cb9bd360753eda7a0d693da5fc
#
_cell.length_a   1.000
_cell.length_b   1.000
_cell.length_c   1.000
_cell.angle_alpha   90.00
_cell.angle_beta   90.00
_cell.angle_gamma   90.00
#
_symmetry.space_group_name_H-M   'P 1'
#
loop_
_entity.id
_entity.type
_entity.pdbx_description
1 polymer ?
#
loop_
_entity_poly.entity_id
_entity_poly.type
_entity_poly.pdbx_seq_one_letter_code
_entity_poly.pdbx_strand_id
1 'polypeptide(L)'
;MQDYDTKVVAITGAANGLGKEIARRFAGAGATLALADIDAENLEALRVELVGNGVEVITSTFDVRSVDDMEEFARRTFATYGAVDIFFNNAGVISVGTIWEQPLADWDWLLDVNVKGVVHGIKAFVPRMIAQDTACHVVTTSSIAGLLTVENSPAYVASKFASLSLTEVLDLQLQGVGAKVTAHVVCPAVVQTDLDNCLRHRDPSSYDADDPYYRTEDYLARFAVVTRSMPAGLPVGDAVDVIVEGIENGTFYILTHPMYNPAITGRTAAIVAGVRPALVTR
;
A
#
# COMPACT_ATOMS: atom_id res chain seq x y z
N MET A 1 6.29 -2.78 -22.79
CA MET A 1 5.14 -2.97 -21.86
C MET A 1 4.44 -4.24 -22.31
N GLN A 2 4.23 -5.18 -21.41
CA GLN A 2 3.39 -6.34 -21.70
C GLN A 2 1.98 -5.88 -22.05
N ASP A 3 1.30 -6.64 -22.90
CA ASP A 3 -0.10 -6.46 -23.22
C ASP A 3 -0.91 -7.03 -22.04
N TYR A 4 -1.70 -6.17 -21.40
CA TYR A 4 -2.59 -6.54 -20.31
C TYR A 4 -4.04 -6.70 -20.78
N ASP A 5 -4.27 -6.72 -22.09
CA ASP A 5 -5.57 -7.05 -22.66
C ASP A 5 -6.05 -8.41 -22.10
N THR A 6 -7.29 -8.47 -21.68
CA THR A 6 -7.87 -9.63 -20.97
C THR A 6 -7.39 -9.85 -19.52
N LYS A 7 -6.51 -9.02 -18.95
CA LYS A 7 -6.07 -9.14 -17.56
C LYS A 7 -6.98 -8.39 -16.60
N VAL A 8 -7.23 -8.98 -15.45
CA VAL A 8 -8.03 -8.40 -14.38
C VAL A 8 -7.12 -7.92 -13.26
N VAL A 9 -7.18 -6.62 -12.94
CA VAL A 9 -6.40 -5.99 -11.88
C VAL A 9 -7.32 -5.47 -10.79
N ALA A 10 -7.16 -5.98 -9.57
CA ALA A 10 -7.88 -5.53 -8.39
C ALA A 10 -6.97 -4.64 -7.53
N ILE A 11 -7.50 -3.49 -7.04
CA ILE A 11 -6.69 -2.49 -6.31
C ILE A 11 -7.48 -1.97 -5.11
N THR A 12 -6.89 -2.00 -3.91
CA THR A 12 -7.38 -1.26 -2.74
C THR A 12 -6.64 0.07 -2.58
N GLY A 13 -7.31 1.10 -2.05
CA GLY A 13 -6.73 2.44 -2.00
C GLY A 13 -6.57 3.04 -3.40
N ALA A 14 -7.56 2.82 -4.27
CA ALA A 14 -7.50 3.13 -5.71
C ALA A 14 -7.88 4.58 -6.06
N ALA A 15 -8.50 5.32 -5.14
CA ALA A 15 -9.04 6.65 -5.44
C ALA A 15 -7.97 7.74 -5.53
N ASN A 16 -6.81 7.54 -4.90
CA ASN A 16 -5.77 8.57 -4.75
C ASN A 16 -4.36 8.00 -4.94
N GLY A 17 -3.39 8.89 -5.12
CA GLY A 17 -1.95 8.59 -5.08
C GLY A 17 -1.52 7.43 -5.98
N LEU A 18 -0.73 6.50 -5.41
CA LEU A 18 -0.19 5.34 -6.14
C LEU A 18 -1.30 4.45 -6.70
N GLY A 19 -2.35 4.15 -5.92
CA GLY A 19 -3.43 3.26 -6.36
C GLY A 19 -4.17 3.81 -7.59
N LYS A 20 -4.43 5.13 -7.61
CA LYS A 20 -5.04 5.82 -8.76
C LYS A 20 -4.17 5.74 -10.01
N GLU A 21 -2.88 5.99 -9.86
CA GLU A 21 -1.96 5.96 -11.01
C GLU A 21 -1.72 4.52 -11.50
N ILE A 22 -1.66 3.53 -10.60
CA ILE A 22 -1.65 2.11 -10.96
C ILE A 22 -2.88 1.76 -11.78
N ALA A 23 -4.08 2.18 -11.33
CA ALA A 23 -5.31 1.94 -12.08
C ALA A 23 -5.26 2.54 -13.50
N ARG A 24 -4.81 3.78 -13.64
CA ARG A 24 -4.63 4.44 -14.94
C ARG A 24 -3.62 3.73 -15.83
N ARG A 25 -2.51 3.30 -15.24
CA ARG A 25 -1.44 2.61 -15.97
C ARG A 25 -1.92 1.28 -16.56
N PHE A 26 -2.59 0.45 -15.76
CA PHE A 26 -3.13 -0.82 -16.23
C PHE A 26 -4.32 -0.64 -17.18
N ALA A 27 -5.18 0.35 -16.95
CA ALA A 27 -6.24 0.74 -17.89
C ALA A 27 -5.68 1.10 -19.27
N GLY A 28 -4.63 1.94 -19.30
CA GLY A 28 -3.95 2.33 -20.53
C GLY A 28 -3.25 1.17 -21.25
N ALA A 29 -3.02 0.05 -20.56
CA ALA A 29 -2.46 -1.18 -21.10
C ALA A 29 -3.53 -2.25 -21.44
N GLY A 30 -4.83 -1.90 -21.38
CA GLY A 30 -5.95 -2.76 -21.80
C GLY A 30 -6.57 -3.59 -20.67
N ALA A 31 -6.14 -3.46 -19.43
CA ALA A 31 -6.66 -4.27 -18.32
C ALA A 31 -8.09 -3.88 -17.94
N THR A 32 -8.84 -4.88 -17.47
CA THR A 32 -10.11 -4.73 -16.76
C THR A 32 -9.85 -4.50 -15.28
N LEU A 33 -10.61 -3.62 -14.62
CA LEU A 33 -10.29 -3.14 -13.28
C LEU A 33 -11.39 -3.43 -12.25
N ALA A 34 -10.96 -3.81 -11.03
CA ALA A 34 -11.78 -3.82 -9.84
C ALA A 34 -11.13 -2.88 -8.80
N LEU A 35 -11.79 -1.77 -8.47
CA LEU A 35 -11.22 -0.72 -7.66
C LEU A 35 -11.98 -0.55 -6.35
N ALA A 36 -11.24 -0.42 -5.24
CA ALA A 36 -11.81 -0.18 -3.93
C ALA A 36 -11.11 0.97 -3.20
N ASP A 37 -11.90 1.79 -2.53
CA ASP A 37 -11.40 2.87 -1.67
C ASP A 37 -12.47 3.27 -0.66
N ILE A 38 -12.08 3.94 0.42
CA ILE A 38 -13.00 4.60 1.35
C ILE A 38 -13.48 5.96 0.82
N ASP A 39 -12.71 6.60 -0.08
CA ASP A 39 -12.98 7.89 -0.71
C ASP A 39 -13.96 7.71 -1.88
N ALA A 40 -15.25 7.71 -1.58
CA ALA A 40 -16.30 7.48 -2.57
C ALA A 40 -16.30 8.51 -3.71
N GLU A 41 -16.00 9.78 -3.41
CA GLU A 41 -16.03 10.88 -4.39
C GLU A 41 -14.91 10.71 -5.43
N ASN A 42 -13.67 10.56 -4.96
CA ASN A 42 -12.53 10.38 -5.86
C ASN A 42 -12.55 9.03 -6.58
N LEU A 43 -13.09 7.98 -5.94
CA LEU A 43 -13.26 6.67 -6.58
C LEU A 43 -14.27 6.73 -7.73
N GLU A 44 -15.40 7.44 -7.54
CA GLU A 44 -16.40 7.64 -8.59
C GLU A 44 -15.86 8.53 -9.71
N ALA A 45 -15.11 9.59 -9.39
CA ALA A 45 -14.45 10.42 -10.39
C ALA A 45 -13.48 9.61 -11.27
N LEU A 46 -12.68 8.72 -10.66
CA LEU A 46 -11.80 7.81 -11.38
C LEU A 46 -12.59 6.81 -12.25
N ARG A 47 -13.68 6.24 -11.72
CA ARG A 47 -14.55 5.34 -12.47
C ARG A 47 -15.11 6.02 -13.73
N VAL A 48 -15.62 7.25 -13.60
CA VAL A 48 -16.16 8.02 -14.73
C VAL A 48 -15.07 8.30 -15.79
N GLU A 49 -13.86 8.67 -15.35
CA GLU A 49 -12.71 8.86 -16.23
C GLU A 49 -12.39 7.58 -17.03
N LEU A 50 -12.29 6.44 -16.34
CA LEU A 50 -11.91 5.16 -16.95
C LEU A 50 -12.99 4.64 -17.91
N VAL A 51 -14.27 4.69 -17.51
CA VAL A 51 -15.39 4.32 -18.38
C VAL A 51 -15.46 5.22 -19.61
N GLY A 52 -15.22 6.53 -19.44
CA GLY A 52 -15.15 7.49 -20.55
C GLY A 52 -14.06 7.16 -21.57
N ASN A 53 -13.00 6.45 -21.14
CA ASN A 53 -11.93 5.94 -21.99
C ASN A 53 -12.16 4.50 -22.50
N GLY A 54 -13.35 3.93 -22.26
CA GLY A 54 -13.73 2.60 -22.73
C GLY A 54 -13.22 1.43 -21.85
N VAL A 55 -12.71 1.71 -20.66
CA VAL A 55 -12.21 0.69 -19.74
C VAL A 55 -13.37 0.02 -19.00
N GLU A 56 -13.35 -1.31 -18.92
CA GLU A 56 -14.27 -2.05 -18.09
C GLU A 56 -13.82 -1.99 -16.62
N VAL A 57 -14.68 -1.43 -15.74
CA VAL A 57 -14.32 -1.22 -14.32
C VAL A 57 -15.53 -1.40 -13.40
N ILE A 58 -15.32 -2.13 -12.30
CA ILE A 58 -16.23 -2.13 -11.14
C ILE A 58 -15.58 -1.41 -9.97
N THR A 59 -16.40 -0.77 -9.13
CA THR A 59 -15.94 -0.08 -7.93
C THR A 59 -16.68 -0.55 -6.69
N SER A 60 -16.02 -0.51 -5.53
CA SER A 60 -16.60 -0.79 -4.22
C SER A 60 -16.09 0.24 -3.21
N THR A 61 -17.01 0.94 -2.55
CA THR A 61 -16.63 1.93 -1.52
C THR A 61 -16.73 1.28 -0.15
N PHE A 62 -15.58 1.10 0.51
CA PHE A 62 -15.52 0.56 1.87
C PHE A 62 -14.16 0.85 2.55
N ASP A 63 -14.14 0.64 3.85
CA ASP A 63 -12.93 0.70 4.66
C ASP A 63 -12.27 -0.69 4.72
N VAL A 64 -10.98 -0.79 4.38
CA VAL A 64 -10.22 -2.06 4.38
C VAL A 64 -10.16 -2.74 5.76
N ARG A 65 -10.53 -2.03 6.82
CA ARG A 65 -10.70 -2.59 8.18
C ARG A 65 -11.90 -3.54 8.27
N SER A 66 -12.89 -3.40 7.39
CA SER A 66 -14.05 -4.30 7.31
C SER A 66 -13.66 -5.59 6.57
N VAL A 67 -13.63 -6.70 7.32
CA VAL A 67 -13.35 -8.01 6.74
C VAL A 67 -14.47 -8.47 5.79
N ASP A 68 -15.73 -8.19 6.15
CA ASP A 68 -16.89 -8.60 5.37
C ASP A 68 -16.97 -7.86 4.04
N ASP A 69 -16.68 -6.55 4.03
CA ASP A 69 -16.66 -5.76 2.79
C ASP A 69 -15.49 -6.16 1.87
N MET A 70 -14.33 -6.48 2.44
CA MET A 70 -13.18 -6.98 1.68
C MET A 70 -13.50 -8.33 1.04
N GLU A 71 -14.15 -9.23 1.77
CA GLU A 71 -14.60 -10.53 1.26
C GLU A 71 -15.66 -10.36 0.15
N GLU A 72 -16.60 -9.43 0.31
CA GLU A 72 -17.61 -9.11 -0.71
C GLU A 72 -16.97 -8.48 -1.96
N PHE A 73 -15.96 -7.60 -1.80
CA PHE A 73 -15.22 -7.04 -2.92
C PHE A 73 -14.52 -8.13 -3.73
N ALA A 74 -13.82 -9.06 -3.06
CA ALA A 74 -13.20 -10.19 -3.74
C ALA A 74 -14.25 -11.06 -4.43
N ARG A 75 -15.31 -11.48 -3.71
CA ARG A 75 -16.40 -12.31 -4.25
C ARG A 75 -17.01 -11.67 -5.51
N ARG A 76 -17.32 -10.39 -5.46
CA ARG A 76 -17.88 -9.64 -6.58
C ARG A 76 -16.93 -9.57 -7.77
N THR A 77 -15.64 -9.33 -7.52
CA THR A 77 -14.62 -9.27 -8.57
C THR A 77 -14.52 -10.60 -9.32
N PHE A 78 -14.39 -11.72 -8.59
CA PHE A 78 -14.32 -13.04 -9.22
C PHE A 78 -15.66 -13.46 -9.88
N ALA A 79 -16.81 -13.06 -9.33
CA ALA A 79 -18.11 -13.35 -9.95
C ALA A 79 -18.31 -12.57 -11.26
N THR A 80 -17.77 -11.36 -11.36
CA THR A 80 -17.91 -10.51 -12.55
C THR A 80 -16.92 -10.91 -13.64
N TYR A 81 -15.67 -11.15 -13.29
CA TYR A 81 -14.57 -11.29 -14.24
C TYR A 81 -14.00 -12.73 -14.33
N GLY A 82 -14.34 -13.59 -13.41
CA GLY A 82 -13.92 -15.01 -13.41
C GLY A 82 -12.52 -15.24 -12.85
N ALA A 83 -11.63 -14.27 -12.88
CA ALA A 83 -10.25 -14.38 -12.41
C ALA A 83 -9.72 -13.02 -11.88
N VAL A 84 -8.58 -13.05 -11.18
CA VAL A 84 -7.78 -11.87 -10.84
C VAL A 84 -6.32 -12.19 -11.18
N ASP A 85 -5.74 -11.44 -12.12
CA ASP A 85 -4.35 -11.63 -12.53
C ASP A 85 -3.38 -10.85 -11.63
N ILE A 86 -3.76 -9.66 -11.15
CA ILE A 86 -2.95 -8.89 -10.23
C ILE A 86 -3.85 -8.29 -9.14
N PHE A 87 -3.49 -8.56 -7.88
CA PHE A 87 -4.12 -7.92 -6.73
C PHE A 87 -3.15 -6.97 -6.04
N PHE A 88 -3.45 -5.66 -6.06
CA PHE A 88 -2.74 -4.65 -5.32
C PHE A 88 -3.38 -4.41 -3.94
N ASN A 89 -2.72 -4.89 -2.92
CA ASN A 89 -3.04 -4.63 -1.52
C ASN A 89 -2.34 -3.31 -1.12
N ASN A 90 -2.93 -2.17 -1.54
CA ASN A 90 -2.24 -0.89 -1.59
C ASN A 90 -2.75 0.13 -0.56
N ALA A 91 -3.99 0.03 -0.08
CA ALA A 91 -4.54 0.97 0.90
C ALA A 91 -3.60 1.17 2.11
N GLY A 92 -3.40 2.41 2.51
CA GLY A 92 -2.53 2.72 3.63
C GLY A 92 -2.62 4.17 4.09
N VAL A 93 -2.26 4.40 5.35
CA VAL A 93 -2.31 5.69 6.03
C VAL A 93 -1.02 5.94 6.82
N ILE A 94 -0.78 7.20 7.20
CA ILE A 94 0.39 7.63 7.98
C ILE A 94 -0.04 8.48 9.18
N SER A 95 0.68 8.39 10.28
CA SER A 95 0.67 9.35 11.37
C SER A 95 2.09 9.59 11.88
N VAL A 96 2.28 10.66 12.64
CA VAL A 96 3.57 11.10 13.16
C VAL A 96 3.55 11.19 14.67
N GLY A 97 4.72 11.18 15.31
CA GLY A 97 4.84 11.36 16.75
C GLY A 97 6.07 10.71 17.35
N THR A 98 6.12 10.70 18.69
CA THR A 98 7.04 9.87 19.48
C THR A 98 6.31 8.65 20.03
N ILE A 99 7.03 7.56 20.29
CA ILE A 99 6.40 6.30 20.76
C ILE A 99 5.62 6.51 22.08
N TRP A 100 6.13 7.37 22.96
CA TRP A 100 5.59 7.56 24.31
C TRP A 100 4.50 8.63 24.41
N GLU A 101 4.28 9.44 23.38
CA GLU A 101 3.26 10.51 23.37
C GLU A 101 2.14 10.25 22.36
N GLN A 102 2.43 9.54 21.26
CA GLN A 102 1.46 9.27 20.22
C GLN A 102 0.22 8.54 20.78
N PRO A 103 -1.01 9.07 20.59
CA PRO A 103 -2.24 8.46 21.09
C PRO A 103 -2.40 7.00 20.64
N LEU A 104 -2.92 6.13 21.52
CA LEU A 104 -3.19 4.74 21.16
C LEU A 104 -4.18 4.63 19.99
N ALA A 105 -5.11 5.55 19.87
CA ALA A 105 -6.03 5.60 18.73
C ALA A 105 -5.31 5.74 17.38
N ASP A 106 -4.14 6.40 17.32
CA ASP A 106 -3.31 6.46 16.12
C ASP A 106 -2.66 5.11 15.81
N TRP A 107 -2.15 4.43 16.86
CA TRP A 107 -1.60 3.09 16.74
C TRP A 107 -2.65 2.11 16.23
N ASP A 108 -3.83 2.08 16.83
CA ASP A 108 -4.93 1.21 16.44
C ASP A 108 -5.31 1.47 14.96
N TRP A 109 -5.49 2.73 14.58
CA TRP A 109 -5.83 3.09 13.21
C TRP A 109 -4.79 2.61 12.18
N LEU A 110 -3.49 2.85 12.45
CA LEU A 110 -2.45 2.44 11.54
C LEU A 110 -2.30 0.91 11.45
N LEU A 111 -2.39 0.23 12.57
CA LEU A 111 -2.32 -1.24 12.58
C LEU A 111 -3.55 -1.86 11.92
N ASP A 112 -4.73 -1.29 12.14
CA ASP A 112 -5.97 -1.79 11.53
C ASP A 112 -5.96 -1.60 10.00
N VAL A 113 -5.53 -0.45 9.50
CA VAL A 113 -5.48 -0.19 8.06
C VAL A 113 -4.28 -0.90 7.41
N ASN A 114 -3.05 -0.58 7.87
CA ASN A 114 -1.82 -0.98 7.17
C ASN A 114 -1.42 -2.44 7.40
N VAL A 115 -1.94 -3.09 8.46
CA VAL A 115 -1.60 -4.49 8.79
C VAL A 115 -2.83 -5.39 8.64
N LYS A 116 -3.91 -5.14 9.41
CA LYS A 116 -5.11 -5.98 9.32
C LYS A 116 -5.78 -5.87 7.96
N GLY A 117 -5.85 -4.66 7.37
CA GLY A 117 -6.34 -4.47 6.00
C GLY A 117 -5.57 -5.30 4.97
N VAL A 118 -4.23 -5.38 5.12
CA VAL A 118 -3.39 -6.26 4.29
C VAL A 118 -3.76 -7.74 4.49
N VAL A 119 -3.94 -8.18 5.75
CA VAL A 119 -4.35 -9.56 6.05
C VAL A 119 -5.74 -9.86 5.49
N HIS A 120 -6.70 -8.92 5.58
CA HIS A 120 -8.04 -9.08 5.01
C HIS A 120 -7.97 -9.29 3.50
N GLY A 121 -7.18 -8.46 2.78
CA GLY A 121 -6.96 -8.62 1.34
C GLY A 121 -6.34 -9.97 0.99
N ILE A 122 -5.30 -10.40 1.70
CA ILE A 122 -4.67 -11.72 1.49
C ILE A 122 -5.70 -12.83 1.68
N LYS A 123 -6.49 -12.80 2.76
CA LYS A 123 -7.50 -13.83 3.07
C LYS A 123 -8.63 -13.87 2.04
N ALA A 124 -9.05 -12.72 1.52
CA ALA A 124 -10.13 -12.65 0.55
C ALA A 124 -9.70 -13.06 -0.87
N PHE A 125 -8.52 -12.63 -1.32
CA PHE A 125 -8.08 -12.85 -2.70
C PHE A 125 -7.23 -14.10 -2.89
N VAL A 126 -6.22 -14.32 -2.04
CA VAL A 126 -5.18 -15.35 -2.30
C VAL A 126 -5.76 -16.78 -2.43
N PRO A 127 -6.68 -17.25 -1.59
CA PRO A 127 -7.25 -18.60 -1.77
C PRO A 127 -7.95 -18.76 -3.13
N ARG A 128 -8.61 -17.73 -3.64
CA ARG A 128 -9.26 -17.71 -4.94
C ARG A 128 -8.24 -17.69 -6.08
N MET A 129 -7.19 -16.90 -5.93
CA MET A 129 -6.07 -16.83 -6.89
C MET A 129 -5.29 -18.14 -6.97
N ILE A 130 -5.13 -18.87 -5.86
CA ILE A 130 -4.56 -20.22 -5.87
C ILE A 130 -5.51 -21.20 -6.60
N ALA A 131 -6.79 -21.11 -6.31
CA ALA A 131 -7.80 -22.02 -6.90
C ALA A 131 -8.00 -21.82 -8.42
N GLN A 132 -7.74 -20.60 -8.96
CA GLN A 132 -7.80 -20.36 -10.40
C GLN A 132 -6.65 -21.03 -11.18
N ASP A 133 -5.59 -21.46 -10.51
CA ASP A 133 -4.45 -22.22 -11.06
C ASP A 133 -3.79 -21.59 -12.30
N THR A 134 -3.77 -20.25 -12.39
CA THR A 134 -3.10 -19.47 -13.43
C THR A 134 -1.98 -18.60 -12.84
N ALA A 135 -1.01 -18.20 -13.67
CA ALA A 135 0.04 -17.28 -13.24
C ALA A 135 -0.60 -15.92 -12.89
N CYS A 136 -0.40 -15.48 -11.65
CA CYS A 136 -0.96 -14.23 -11.13
C CYS A 136 -0.09 -13.64 -10.01
N HIS A 137 -0.35 -12.41 -9.62
CA HIS A 137 0.51 -11.63 -8.73
C HIS A 137 -0.28 -11.02 -7.58
N VAL A 138 0.30 -11.06 -6.37
CA VAL A 138 -0.16 -10.30 -5.20
C VAL A 138 0.90 -9.27 -4.86
N VAL A 139 0.53 -8.00 -4.88
CA VAL A 139 1.45 -6.87 -4.69
C VAL A 139 1.06 -6.09 -3.44
N THR A 140 1.89 -6.12 -2.41
CA THR A 140 1.64 -5.36 -1.17
C THR A 140 2.44 -4.07 -1.17
N THR A 141 1.76 -2.93 -0.94
CA THR A 141 2.44 -1.64 -0.78
C THR A 141 2.89 -1.45 0.68
N SER A 142 4.16 -1.76 0.93
CA SER A 142 4.84 -1.42 2.19
C SER A 142 5.42 0.02 2.09
N SER A 143 6.68 0.20 2.39
CA SER A 143 7.43 1.46 2.33
C SER A 143 8.92 1.19 2.51
N ILE A 144 9.77 2.16 2.17
CA ILE A 144 11.15 2.20 2.67
C ILE A 144 11.19 2.17 4.20
N ALA A 145 10.15 2.70 4.87
CA ALA A 145 9.94 2.62 6.31
C ALA A 145 9.62 1.20 6.82
N GLY A 146 9.44 0.22 5.93
CA GLY A 146 9.42 -1.22 6.26
C GLY A 146 10.80 -1.88 6.24
N LEU A 147 11.81 -1.17 5.75
CA LEU A 147 13.21 -1.63 5.68
C LEU A 147 14.16 -0.77 6.54
N LEU A 148 13.83 0.50 6.70
CA LEU A 148 14.60 1.47 7.50
C LEU A 148 13.72 2.05 8.61
N THR A 149 14.32 2.28 9.78
CA THR A 149 13.62 2.95 10.89
C THR A 149 13.83 4.45 10.79
N VAL A 150 12.72 5.20 10.92
CA VAL A 150 12.73 6.66 11.02
C VAL A 150 12.06 7.08 12.32
N GLU A 151 12.62 8.08 13.01
CA GLU A 151 12.15 8.48 14.34
C GLU A 151 10.84 9.29 14.32
N ASN A 152 10.40 9.72 13.14
CA ASN A 152 9.28 10.67 13.00
C ASN A 152 7.89 10.02 13.05
N SER A 153 7.78 8.71 12.79
CA SER A 153 6.49 8.05 12.53
C SER A 153 6.48 6.61 13.07
N PRO A 154 6.53 6.39 14.39
CA PRO A 154 6.77 5.06 14.96
C PRO A 154 5.69 4.04 14.63
N ALA A 155 4.39 4.40 14.74
CA ALA A 155 3.30 3.50 14.41
C ALA A 155 3.29 3.14 12.91
N TYR A 156 3.62 4.10 12.05
CA TYR A 156 3.77 3.86 10.61
C TYR A 156 4.91 2.90 10.30
N VAL A 157 6.10 3.15 10.87
CA VAL A 157 7.27 2.26 10.73
C VAL A 157 6.91 0.84 11.15
N ALA A 158 6.34 0.67 12.34
CA ALA A 158 5.92 -0.65 12.85
C ALA A 158 4.96 -1.35 11.89
N SER A 159 3.95 -0.62 11.37
CA SER A 159 2.96 -1.17 10.42
C SER A 159 3.59 -1.58 9.09
N LYS A 160 4.58 -0.82 8.59
CA LYS A 160 5.23 -1.11 7.30
C LYS A 160 6.26 -2.24 7.41
N PHE A 161 6.96 -2.39 8.53
CA PHE A 161 7.73 -3.61 8.82
C PHE A 161 6.83 -4.83 8.89
N ALA A 162 5.67 -4.73 9.54
CA ALA A 162 4.71 -5.83 9.61
C ALA A 162 4.19 -6.22 8.23
N SER A 163 3.75 -5.26 7.39
CA SER A 163 3.24 -5.55 6.04
C SER A 163 4.31 -6.17 5.12
N LEU A 164 5.56 -5.74 5.25
CA LEU A 164 6.69 -6.34 4.53
C LEU A 164 6.88 -7.80 4.95
N SER A 165 7.00 -8.05 6.26
CA SER A 165 7.20 -9.42 6.79
C SER A 165 6.02 -10.35 6.46
N LEU A 166 4.78 -9.85 6.50
CA LEU A 166 3.60 -10.63 6.07
C LEU A 166 3.71 -11.06 4.60
N THR A 167 4.24 -10.19 3.74
CA THR A 167 4.41 -10.51 2.31
C THR A 167 5.55 -11.52 2.09
N GLU A 168 6.65 -11.43 2.86
CA GLU A 168 7.71 -12.44 2.84
C GLU A 168 7.19 -13.82 3.26
N VAL A 169 6.40 -13.88 4.35
CA VAL A 169 5.77 -15.14 4.81
C VAL A 169 4.79 -15.66 3.77
N LEU A 170 3.99 -14.79 3.15
CA LEU A 170 3.08 -15.18 2.08
C LEU A 170 3.82 -15.84 0.92
N ASP A 171 4.91 -15.24 0.45
CA ASP A 171 5.69 -15.77 -0.67
C ASP A 171 6.28 -17.16 -0.35
N LEU A 172 6.84 -17.32 0.85
CA LEU A 172 7.35 -18.62 1.31
C LEU A 172 6.24 -19.69 1.36
N GLN A 173 5.03 -19.32 1.80
CA GLN A 173 3.90 -20.23 1.85
C GLN A 173 3.39 -20.59 0.45
N LEU A 174 3.32 -19.62 -0.47
CA LEU A 174 2.94 -19.86 -1.87
C LEU A 174 3.91 -20.81 -2.56
N GLN A 175 5.22 -20.61 -2.37
CA GLN A 175 6.26 -21.55 -2.84
C GLN A 175 6.08 -22.93 -2.23
N GLY A 176 5.82 -23.01 -0.92
CA GLY A 176 5.65 -24.27 -0.19
C GLY A 176 4.49 -25.13 -0.69
N VAL A 177 3.43 -24.53 -1.22
CA VAL A 177 2.29 -25.23 -1.80
C VAL A 177 2.37 -25.35 -3.33
N GLY A 178 3.41 -24.83 -3.95
CA GLY A 178 3.60 -24.86 -5.41
C GLY A 178 2.55 -24.03 -6.18
N ALA A 179 2.05 -22.94 -5.57
CA ALA A 179 1.08 -22.07 -6.20
C ALA A 179 1.68 -21.31 -7.39
N LYS A 180 0.86 -21.02 -8.41
CA LYS A 180 1.26 -20.15 -9.54
C LYS A 180 1.09 -18.66 -9.22
N VAL A 181 0.89 -18.33 -7.96
CA VAL A 181 0.76 -16.96 -7.43
C VAL A 181 2.16 -16.51 -6.99
N THR A 182 2.59 -15.34 -7.46
CA THR A 182 3.84 -14.70 -7.05
C THR A 182 3.53 -13.50 -6.16
N ALA A 183 4.18 -13.40 -5.02
CA ALA A 183 4.06 -12.23 -4.16
C ALA A 183 5.16 -11.20 -4.46
N HIS A 184 4.83 -9.91 -4.30
CA HIS A 184 5.74 -8.78 -4.44
C HIS A 184 5.50 -7.79 -3.31
N VAL A 185 6.56 -7.17 -2.81
CA VAL A 185 6.45 -6.06 -1.85
C VAL A 185 7.04 -4.78 -2.45
N VAL A 186 6.21 -3.76 -2.58
CA VAL A 186 6.62 -2.44 -3.04
C VAL A 186 7.07 -1.61 -1.83
N CYS A 187 8.28 -1.07 -1.90
CA CYS A 187 8.89 -0.27 -0.84
C CYS A 187 9.18 1.16 -1.33
N PRO A 188 8.17 2.02 -1.49
CA PRO A 188 8.39 3.39 -1.90
C PRO A 188 9.03 4.20 -0.77
N ALA A 189 9.89 5.17 -1.13
CA ALA A 189 10.19 6.28 -0.24
C ALA A 189 9.17 7.40 -0.50
N VAL A 190 9.59 8.67 -0.52
CA VAL A 190 8.65 9.77 -0.73
C VAL A 190 8.23 9.83 -2.19
N VAL A 191 6.94 9.69 -2.44
CA VAL A 191 6.30 9.80 -3.77
C VAL A 191 5.30 10.96 -3.71
N GLN A 192 5.17 11.71 -4.79
CA GLN A 192 4.23 12.84 -4.93
C GLN A 192 2.77 12.33 -4.90
N THR A 193 2.26 12.15 -3.69
CA THR A 193 0.88 11.72 -3.40
C THR A 193 0.28 12.65 -2.35
N ASP A 194 -0.96 12.40 -1.97
CA ASP A 194 -1.66 13.09 -0.88
C ASP A 194 -1.75 12.25 0.41
N LEU A 195 -0.78 11.36 0.63
CA LEU A 195 -0.73 10.47 1.81
C LEU A 195 -0.73 11.26 3.14
N ASP A 196 -0.11 12.44 3.16
CA ASP A 196 -0.11 13.35 4.31
C ASP A 196 -1.50 13.90 4.65
N ASN A 197 -2.45 13.85 3.72
CA ASN A 197 -3.84 14.27 3.91
C ASN A 197 -4.79 13.10 4.26
N CYS A 198 -4.27 11.93 4.62
CA CYS A 198 -5.07 10.72 4.88
C CYS A 198 -6.01 10.85 6.09
N LEU A 199 -5.75 11.78 7.03
CA LEU A 199 -6.62 12.03 8.19
C LEU A 199 -8.06 12.41 7.80
N ARG A 200 -8.30 12.97 6.61
CA ARG A 200 -9.64 13.30 6.10
C ARG A 200 -10.56 12.07 5.98
N HIS A 201 -9.98 10.88 5.91
CA HIS A 201 -10.71 9.61 5.79
C HIS A 201 -10.81 8.85 7.11
N ARG A 202 -10.25 9.40 8.19
CA ARG A 202 -10.35 8.79 9.51
C ARG A 202 -11.74 9.06 10.08
N ASP A 203 -12.40 8.01 10.58
CA ASP A 203 -13.67 8.14 11.27
C ASP A 203 -13.52 9.07 12.49
N PRO A 204 -14.24 10.20 12.54
CA PRO A 204 -14.14 11.13 13.67
C PRO A 204 -14.52 10.50 15.02
N SER A 205 -15.31 9.45 15.04
CA SER A 205 -15.67 8.73 16.28
C SER A 205 -14.54 7.83 16.80
N SER A 206 -13.53 7.56 15.98
CA SER A 206 -12.41 6.65 16.32
C SER A 206 -11.26 7.31 17.07
N TYR A 207 -11.28 8.64 17.24
CA TYR A 207 -10.25 9.39 17.96
C TYR A 207 -10.80 10.73 18.44
N ASP A 208 -10.14 11.33 19.43
CA ASP A 208 -10.44 12.68 19.88
C ASP A 208 -9.64 13.70 19.05
N ALA A 209 -10.31 14.38 18.10
CA ALA A 209 -9.68 15.40 17.25
C ALA A 209 -9.25 16.65 18.05
N ASP A 210 -9.81 16.83 19.25
CA ASP A 210 -9.49 17.93 20.16
C ASP A 210 -8.39 17.58 21.19
N ASP A 211 -7.85 16.34 21.14
CA ASP A 211 -6.75 15.94 22.00
C ASP A 211 -5.60 16.95 21.88
N PRO A 212 -5.12 17.51 23.00
CA PRO A 212 -4.02 18.49 23.01
C PRO A 212 -2.77 18.00 22.27
N TYR A 213 -2.55 16.70 22.16
CA TYR A 213 -1.43 16.12 21.43
C TYR A 213 -1.30 16.66 20.00
N TYR A 214 -2.41 16.74 19.25
CA TYR A 214 -2.39 17.19 17.84
C TYR A 214 -2.10 18.70 17.67
N ARG A 215 -2.03 19.45 18.79
CA ARG A 215 -1.70 20.86 18.81
C ARG A 215 -0.31 21.16 19.41
N THR A 216 0.41 20.13 19.83
CA THR A 216 1.77 20.31 20.37
C THR A 216 2.73 20.79 19.29
N GLU A 217 3.73 21.57 19.68
CA GLU A 217 4.76 22.05 18.74
C GLU A 217 5.52 20.88 18.12
N ASP A 218 5.80 19.82 18.87
CA ASP A 218 6.49 18.61 18.40
C ASP A 218 5.66 17.89 17.32
N TYR A 219 4.36 17.64 17.56
CA TYR A 219 3.49 17.03 16.55
C TYR A 219 3.44 17.85 15.27
N LEU A 220 3.20 19.17 15.38
CA LEU A 220 3.10 20.05 14.23
C LEU A 220 4.42 20.12 13.45
N ALA A 221 5.56 20.13 14.13
CA ALA A 221 6.87 20.10 13.49
C ALA A 221 7.10 18.81 12.71
N ARG A 222 6.76 17.65 13.30
CA ARG A 222 6.86 16.33 12.65
C ARG A 222 5.93 16.22 11.46
N PHE A 223 4.70 16.65 11.61
CA PHE A 223 3.72 16.64 10.53
C PHE A 223 4.18 17.53 9.36
N ALA A 224 4.72 18.70 9.64
CA ALA A 224 5.26 19.60 8.64
C ALA A 224 6.46 19.01 7.87
N VAL A 225 7.23 18.10 8.47
CA VAL A 225 8.30 17.36 7.73
C VAL A 225 7.67 16.47 6.66
N VAL A 226 6.62 15.72 7.01
CA VAL A 226 5.93 14.84 6.05
C VAL A 226 5.31 15.68 4.94
N THR A 227 4.50 16.67 5.25
CA THR A 227 3.81 17.53 4.25
C THR A 227 4.78 18.23 3.30
N ARG A 228 5.90 18.76 3.81
CA ARG A 228 6.92 19.42 2.96
C ARG A 228 7.68 18.44 2.06
N SER A 229 7.79 17.17 2.45
CA SER A 229 8.51 16.17 1.67
C SER A 229 7.70 15.68 0.46
N MET A 230 6.36 15.66 0.53
CA MET A 230 5.52 15.10 -0.53
C MET A 230 5.75 15.74 -1.91
N PRO A 231 5.74 17.09 -2.07
CA PRO A 231 5.97 17.71 -3.38
C PRO A 231 7.38 17.50 -3.94
N ALA A 232 8.36 17.21 -3.07
CA ALA A 232 9.75 16.95 -3.46
C ALA A 232 10.02 15.46 -3.76
N GLY A 233 9.03 14.60 -3.59
CA GLY A 233 9.12 13.17 -3.83
C GLY A 233 9.26 12.80 -5.30
N LEU A 234 9.43 11.52 -5.56
CA LEU A 234 9.40 10.95 -6.91
C LEU A 234 8.03 11.20 -7.54
N PRO A 235 7.93 11.64 -8.81
CA PRO A 235 6.66 11.70 -9.52
C PRO A 235 5.93 10.35 -9.45
N VAL A 236 4.61 10.38 -9.23
CA VAL A 236 3.84 9.15 -9.02
C VAL A 236 3.89 8.21 -10.23
N GLY A 237 3.91 8.76 -11.44
CA GLY A 237 4.05 7.98 -12.68
C GLY A 237 5.36 7.21 -12.74
N ASP A 238 6.48 7.87 -12.39
CA ASP A 238 7.81 7.23 -12.38
C ASP A 238 7.87 6.10 -11.34
N ALA A 239 7.23 6.30 -10.18
CA ALA A 239 7.15 5.25 -9.16
C ALA A 239 6.34 4.04 -9.67
N VAL A 240 5.24 4.28 -10.39
CA VAL A 240 4.40 3.21 -10.97
C VAL A 240 5.13 2.49 -12.09
N ASP A 241 5.95 3.18 -12.90
CA ASP A 241 6.78 2.54 -13.92
C ASP A 241 7.74 1.52 -13.32
N VAL A 242 8.42 1.87 -12.22
CA VAL A 242 9.29 0.95 -11.48
C VAL A 242 8.51 -0.23 -10.89
N ILE A 243 7.27 0.01 -10.39
CA ILE A 243 6.41 -1.04 -9.85
C ILE A 243 6.03 -2.04 -10.93
N VAL A 244 5.55 -1.56 -12.07
CA VAL A 244 5.14 -2.42 -13.20
C VAL A 244 6.33 -3.22 -13.72
N GLU A 245 7.47 -2.58 -13.97
CA GLU A 245 8.70 -3.26 -14.39
C GLU A 245 9.14 -4.33 -13.38
N GLY A 246 9.04 -4.03 -12.09
CA GLY A 246 9.37 -4.99 -11.03
C GLY A 246 8.46 -6.23 -11.06
N ILE A 247 7.16 -6.06 -11.28
CA ILE A 247 6.20 -7.17 -11.42
C ILE A 247 6.53 -8.00 -12.67
N GLU A 248 6.72 -7.34 -13.82
CA GLU A 248 7.06 -7.98 -15.10
C GLU A 248 8.36 -8.82 -15.02
N ASN A 249 9.33 -8.35 -14.23
CA ASN A 249 10.60 -9.03 -14.02
C ASN A 249 10.58 -10.07 -12.88
N GLY A 250 9.45 -10.27 -12.19
CA GLY A 250 9.35 -11.19 -11.05
C GLY A 250 10.14 -10.74 -9.81
N THR A 251 10.42 -9.44 -9.68
CA THR A 251 11.16 -8.87 -8.56
C THR A 251 10.34 -8.91 -7.29
N PHE A 252 10.83 -9.57 -6.23
CA PHE A 252 10.09 -9.63 -4.94
C PHE A 252 10.12 -8.28 -4.20
N TYR A 253 11.31 -7.71 -3.93
CA TYR A 253 11.44 -6.39 -3.29
C TYR A 253 11.54 -5.30 -4.36
N ILE A 254 10.44 -4.60 -4.62
CA ILE A 254 10.38 -3.52 -5.60
C ILE A 254 10.73 -2.20 -4.90
N LEU A 255 11.97 -1.75 -5.07
CA LEU A 255 12.52 -0.53 -4.45
C LEU A 255 12.45 0.62 -5.45
N THR A 256 11.52 1.57 -5.25
CA THR A 256 11.35 2.71 -6.17
C THR A 256 12.46 3.76 -6.07
N HIS A 257 13.29 3.69 -5.02
CA HIS A 257 14.33 4.69 -4.70
C HIS A 257 15.68 4.00 -4.41
N PRO A 258 16.44 3.61 -5.44
CA PRO A 258 17.68 2.84 -5.27
C PRO A 258 18.77 3.56 -4.47
N MET A 259 18.68 4.89 -4.31
CA MET A 259 19.62 5.65 -3.47
C MET A 259 19.60 5.23 -1.99
N TYR A 260 18.54 4.54 -1.53
CA TYR A 260 18.47 4.02 -0.15
C TYR A 260 19.10 2.62 0.02
N ASN A 261 19.52 1.94 -1.04
CA ASN A 261 20.13 0.61 -0.96
C ASN A 261 21.34 0.54 -0.02
N PRO A 262 22.27 1.54 -0.01
CA PRO A 262 23.36 1.54 0.95
C PRO A 262 22.92 1.62 2.42
N ALA A 263 21.82 2.36 2.70
CA ALA A 263 21.29 2.46 4.05
C ALA A 263 20.66 1.14 4.53
N ILE A 264 19.96 0.41 3.63
CA ILE A 264 19.40 -0.91 3.91
C ILE A 264 20.52 -1.90 4.24
N THR A 265 21.58 -1.93 3.42
CA THR A 265 22.76 -2.77 3.65
C THR A 265 23.45 -2.41 4.97
N GLY A 266 23.64 -1.12 5.24
CA GLY A 266 24.26 -0.61 6.46
C GLY A 266 23.46 -0.99 7.72
N ARG A 267 22.12 -0.88 7.67
CA ARG A 267 21.25 -1.34 8.77
C ARG A 267 21.40 -2.84 9.04
N THR A 268 21.40 -3.65 8.00
CA THR A 268 21.56 -5.10 8.15
C THR A 268 22.92 -5.45 8.76
N ALA A 269 23.99 -4.81 8.31
CA ALA A 269 25.32 -4.99 8.87
C ALA A 269 25.41 -4.57 10.34
N ALA A 270 24.77 -3.45 10.71
CA ALA A 270 24.70 -2.97 12.09
C ALA A 270 23.95 -3.95 13.01
N ILE A 271 22.86 -4.55 12.54
CA ILE A 271 22.11 -5.59 13.27
C ILE A 271 23.03 -6.80 13.55
N VAL A 272 23.71 -7.32 12.54
CA VAL A 272 24.62 -8.47 12.69
C VAL A 272 25.76 -8.16 13.64
N ALA A 273 26.27 -6.93 13.62
CA ALA A 273 27.35 -6.48 14.47
C ALA A 273 26.91 -6.07 15.90
N GLY A 274 25.61 -6.10 16.20
CA GLY A 274 25.06 -5.69 17.50
C GLY A 274 25.19 -4.18 17.77
N VAL A 275 25.33 -3.36 16.71
CA VAL A 275 25.45 -1.91 16.84
C VAL A 275 24.06 -1.28 16.99
N ARG A 276 23.91 -0.38 17.95
CA ARG A 276 22.65 0.34 18.16
C ARG A 276 22.29 1.25 16.95
N PRO A 277 21.00 1.47 16.68
CA PRO A 277 20.58 2.45 15.70
C PRO A 277 21.16 3.85 15.99
N ALA A 278 21.54 4.57 14.97
CA ALA A 278 22.01 5.95 15.08
C ALA A 278 21.02 6.89 14.38
N LEU A 279 20.90 8.11 14.90
CA LEU A 279 20.17 9.17 14.21
C LEU A 279 20.86 9.47 12.89
N VAL A 280 20.06 9.57 11.83
CA VAL A 280 20.54 10.09 10.56
C VAL A 280 20.73 11.60 10.74
N THR A 281 21.97 12.04 10.97
CA THR A 281 22.28 13.48 10.97
C THR A 281 22.01 14.04 9.58
N ARG A 282 21.11 15.02 9.53
CA ARG A 282 20.76 15.78 8.31
C ARG A 282 21.92 16.66 7.88
#